data_903f6e515e2842087522ddf81532e242
#
_entry.id   903f6e515e2842087522ddf81532e242
#
_cell.length_a   1.000
_cell.length_b   1.000
_cell.length_c   1.000
_cell.angle_alpha   90.00
_cell.angle_beta   90.00
_cell.angle_gamma   90.00
#
_symmetry.space_group_name_H-M   'P 1'
#
loop_
_entity.id
_entity.type
_entity.pdbx_description
1 polymer ?
#
loop_
_entity_poly.entity_id
_entity_poly.type
_entity_poly.pdbx_seq_one_letter_code
_entity_poly.pdbx_strand_id
1 'polypeptide(L)'
;PQQPDPSNFDLSDKWLFAQLNETIKQVTDLSERFEFGEMGRTLYNFTWNVFADWYVEMSKEVLYGDDEKAKAAKRVNLAYALDQILRLLHPVMPFVTEKLWLALPHAGQSIVTASYPVANDAFENSAAVDAMDSIIALIRGVRSIRKDAGAPLKTKVDIIVKLTDPALKPIFEDNFDFILSLIHISEPT
;
A
#
# COMPACT_ATOMS: atom_id res chain seq x y z
N PRO A 1 -18.03 -2.05 -0.03
CA PRO A 1 -17.44 -0.87 0.62
C PRO A 1 -17.74 0.41 -0.14
N GLN A 2 -17.65 1.54 0.56
CA GLN A 2 -17.76 2.86 -0.06
C GLN A 2 -16.62 3.05 -1.06
N GLN A 3 -16.89 3.75 -2.18
CA GLN A 3 -15.85 4.09 -3.15
C GLN A 3 -14.91 5.16 -2.56
N PRO A 4 -13.59 5.02 -2.72
CA PRO A 4 -12.65 6.06 -2.35
C PRO A 4 -12.84 7.32 -3.21
N ASP A 5 -12.59 8.47 -2.61
CA ASP A 5 -12.61 9.75 -3.33
C ASP A 5 -11.17 10.20 -3.62
N PRO A 6 -10.73 10.17 -4.90
CA PRO A 6 -9.37 10.53 -5.27
C PRO A 6 -8.96 11.96 -4.89
N SER A 7 -9.94 12.87 -4.70
CA SER A 7 -9.65 14.25 -4.30
C SER A 7 -9.10 14.38 -2.88
N ASN A 8 -9.32 13.35 -2.05
CA ASN A 8 -8.85 13.28 -0.67
C ASN A 8 -7.59 12.40 -0.50
N PHE A 9 -6.98 11.93 -1.60
CA PHE A 9 -5.82 11.06 -1.54
C PHE A 9 -4.55 11.82 -1.15
N ASP A 10 -3.88 11.35 -0.12
CA ASP A 10 -2.48 11.68 0.14
C ASP A 10 -1.53 10.92 -0.81
N LEU A 11 -0.23 11.13 -0.67
CA LEU A 11 0.77 10.45 -1.53
C LEU A 11 0.70 8.92 -1.38
N SER A 12 0.51 8.41 -0.16
CA SER A 12 0.43 6.97 0.10
C SER A 12 -0.82 6.34 -0.52
N ASP A 13 -1.95 7.06 -0.53
CA ASP A 13 -3.18 6.61 -1.17
C ASP A 13 -3.04 6.56 -2.70
N LYS A 14 -2.49 7.63 -3.30
CA LYS A 14 -2.24 7.69 -4.73
C LYS A 14 -1.33 6.56 -5.20
N TRP A 15 -0.28 6.29 -4.44
CA TRP A 15 0.64 5.18 -4.70
C TRP A 15 -0.06 3.83 -4.59
N LEU A 16 -0.78 3.57 -3.49
CA LEU A 16 -1.47 2.29 -3.30
C LEU A 16 -2.45 2.01 -4.43
N PHE A 17 -3.31 2.98 -4.75
CA PHE A 17 -4.36 2.77 -5.75
C PHE A 17 -3.79 2.65 -7.17
N ALA A 18 -2.68 3.32 -7.48
CA ALA A 18 -1.96 3.09 -8.74
C ALA A 18 -1.36 1.67 -8.80
N GLN A 19 -0.74 1.19 -7.73
CA GLN A 19 -0.21 -0.17 -7.62
C GLN A 19 -1.33 -1.24 -7.66
N LEU A 20 -2.46 -0.98 -7.00
CA LEU A 20 -3.64 -1.88 -7.07
C LEU A 20 -4.17 -1.96 -8.50
N ASN A 21 -4.27 -0.83 -9.18
CA ASN A 21 -4.75 -0.73 -10.55
C ASN A 21 -3.88 -1.55 -11.52
N GLU A 22 -2.57 -1.40 -11.40
CA GLU A 22 -1.60 -2.18 -12.18
C GLU A 22 -1.69 -3.68 -11.84
N THR A 23 -1.83 -4.02 -10.56
CA THR A 23 -2.01 -5.40 -10.11
C THR A 23 -3.26 -6.04 -10.70
N ILE A 24 -4.38 -5.31 -10.73
CA ILE A 24 -5.63 -5.79 -11.36
C ILE A 24 -5.41 -6.11 -12.84
N LYS A 25 -4.77 -5.20 -13.59
CA LYS A 25 -4.46 -5.39 -15.02
C LYS A 25 -3.60 -6.64 -15.23
N GLN A 26 -2.50 -6.76 -14.49
CA GLN A 26 -1.57 -7.90 -14.59
C GLN A 26 -2.24 -9.23 -14.22
N VAL A 27 -2.96 -9.27 -13.11
CA VAL A 27 -3.65 -10.50 -12.65
C VAL A 27 -4.71 -10.95 -13.66
N THR A 28 -5.43 -10.01 -14.25
CA THR A 28 -6.43 -10.31 -15.28
C THR A 28 -5.76 -10.92 -16.52
N ASP A 29 -4.71 -10.29 -17.07
CA ASP A 29 -3.94 -10.79 -18.21
C ASP A 29 -3.34 -12.17 -17.94
N LEU A 30 -2.70 -12.36 -16.79
CA LEU A 30 -2.10 -13.64 -16.38
C LEU A 30 -3.16 -14.75 -16.23
N SER A 31 -4.34 -14.41 -15.71
CA SER A 31 -5.46 -15.35 -15.60
C SER A 31 -6.00 -15.78 -16.98
N GLU A 32 -6.14 -14.85 -17.91
CA GLU A 32 -6.58 -15.14 -19.29
C GLU A 32 -5.58 -16.03 -20.04
N ARG A 33 -4.29 -15.90 -19.72
CA ARG A 33 -3.23 -16.74 -20.28
C ARG A 33 -2.99 -18.04 -19.50
N PHE A 34 -3.77 -18.31 -18.46
CA PHE A 34 -3.62 -19.48 -17.57
C PHE A 34 -2.25 -19.56 -16.87
N GLU A 35 -1.57 -18.42 -16.67
CA GLU A 35 -0.30 -18.32 -15.98
C GLU A 35 -0.47 -18.18 -14.46
N PHE A 36 -1.13 -19.15 -13.83
CA PHE A 36 -1.55 -19.08 -12.42
C PHE A 36 -0.38 -18.97 -11.42
N GLY A 37 0.79 -19.48 -11.77
CA GLY A 37 1.99 -19.35 -10.93
C GLY A 37 2.45 -17.89 -10.80
N GLU A 38 2.50 -17.14 -11.91
CA GLU A 38 2.84 -15.72 -11.93
C GLU A 38 1.72 -14.88 -11.30
N MET A 39 0.46 -15.22 -11.59
CA MET A 39 -0.70 -14.59 -10.96
C MET A 39 -0.60 -14.68 -9.42
N GLY A 40 -0.31 -15.86 -8.88
CA GLY A 40 -0.13 -16.05 -7.43
C GLY A 40 1.02 -15.23 -6.88
N ARG A 41 2.15 -15.11 -7.58
CA ARG A 41 3.29 -14.26 -7.19
C ARG A 41 2.93 -12.78 -7.18
N THR A 42 2.25 -12.31 -8.21
CA THR A 42 1.78 -10.91 -8.31
C THR A 42 0.85 -10.56 -7.17
N LEU A 43 -0.14 -11.41 -6.88
CA LEU A 43 -1.06 -11.24 -5.75
C LEU A 43 -0.34 -11.24 -4.39
N TYR A 44 0.60 -12.16 -4.19
CA TYR A 44 1.40 -12.22 -2.97
C TYR A 44 2.22 -10.94 -2.78
N ASN A 45 2.93 -10.51 -3.83
CA ASN A 45 3.77 -9.32 -3.77
C ASN A 45 2.94 -8.07 -3.46
N PHE A 46 1.79 -7.89 -4.10
CA PHE A 46 0.94 -6.75 -3.81
C PHE A 46 0.39 -6.81 -2.38
N THR A 47 -0.16 -7.96 -1.97
CA THR A 47 -0.79 -8.10 -0.66
C THR A 47 0.20 -7.91 0.48
N TRP A 48 1.38 -8.55 0.40
CA TRP A 48 2.40 -8.49 1.46
C TRP A 48 3.28 -7.26 1.35
N ASN A 49 3.97 -7.09 0.21
CA ASN A 49 5.06 -6.11 0.10
C ASN A 49 4.57 -4.68 -0.22
N VAL A 50 3.32 -4.51 -0.65
CA VAL A 50 2.75 -3.19 -0.92
C VAL A 50 1.70 -2.84 0.15
N PHE A 51 0.65 -3.65 0.26
CA PHE A 51 -0.46 -3.31 1.14
C PHE A 51 -0.10 -3.50 2.63
N ALA A 52 0.35 -4.70 3.04
CA ALA A 52 0.58 -4.99 4.45
C ALA A 52 1.84 -4.31 5.00
N ASP A 53 2.99 -4.45 4.33
CA ASP A 53 4.26 -3.95 4.85
C ASP A 53 4.40 -2.42 4.80
N TRP A 54 3.77 -1.78 3.80
CA TRP A 54 3.91 -0.34 3.63
C TRP A 54 2.64 0.42 3.90
N TYR A 55 1.59 0.17 3.13
CA TYR A 55 0.41 1.04 3.21
C TYR A 55 -0.30 0.98 4.57
N VAL A 56 -0.43 -0.20 5.16
CA VAL A 56 -1.02 -0.34 6.51
C VAL A 56 -0.18 0.42 7.54
N GLU A 57 1.16 0.31 7.48
CA GLU A 57 2.04 1.04 8.39
C GLU A 57 1.94 2.55 8.20
N MET A 58 1.98 3.02 6.96
CA MET A 58 1.81 4.43 6.60
C MET A 58 0.47 5.00 7.06
N SER A 59 -0.59 4.19 6.98
CA SER A 59 -1.92 4.60 7.41
C SER A 59 -2.05 4.85 8.91
N LYS A 60 -1.16 4.29 9.73
CA LYS A 60 -1.20 4.44 11.20
C LYS A 60 -1.05 5.90 11.63
N GLU A 61 -0.19 6.66 10.97
CA GLU A 61 0.01 8.08 11.27
C GLU A 61 -1.31 8.86 11.18
N VAL A 62 -2.05 8.68 10.08
CA VAL A 62 -3.35 9.33 9.90
C VAL A 62 -4.38 8.78 10.88
N LEU A 63 -4.43 7.46 11.07
CA LEU A 63 -5.44 6.81 11.91
C LEU A 63 -5.30 7.15 13.41
N TYR A 64 -4.08 7.44 13.87
CA TYR A 64 -3.80 7.84 15.27
C TYR A 64 -3.67 9.36 15.43
N GLY A 65 -3.71 10.14 14.35
CA GLY A 65 -3.74 11.60 14.39
C GLY A 65 -5.03 12.17 14.99
N ASP A 66 -5.24 13.48 14.88
CA ASP A 66 -6.40 14.15 15.47
C ASP A 66 -7.46 14.55 14.42
N ASP A 67 -7.17 14.46 13.12
CA ASP A 67 -8.08 14.82 12.05
C ASP A 67 -9.09 13.69 11.75
N GLU A 68 -10.30 13.82 12.30
CA GLU A 68 -11.36 12.82 12.10
C GLU A 68 -11.82 12.69 10.64
N LYS A 69 -11.70 13.74 9.83
CA LYS A 69 -12.03 13.67 8.40
C LYS A 69 -11.00 12.84 7.64
N ALA A 70 -9.72 13.09 7.89
CA ALA A 70 -8.63 12.29 7.31
C ALA A 70 -8.71 10.82 7.73
N LYS A 71 -8.99 10.54 9.01
CA LYS A 71 -9.21 9.18 9.52
C LYS A 71 -10.37 8.48 8.80
N ALA A 72 -11.49 9.17 8.62
CA ALA A 72 -12.65 8.60 7.94
C ALA A 72 -12.31 8.22 6.49
N ALA A 73 -11.64 9.10 5.76
CA ALA A 73 -11.18 8.86 4.40
C ALA A 73 -10.20 7.67 4.36
N LYS A 74 -9.20 7.62 5.27
CA LYS A 74 -8.22 6.54 5.33
C LYS A 74 -8.86 5.17 5.65
N ARG A 75 -9.88 5.12 6.52
CA ARG A 75 -10.65 3.89 6.79
C ARG A 75 -11.40 3.40 5.54
N VAL A 76 -11.99 4.32 4.76
CA VAL A 76 -12.64 3.99 3.49
C VAL A 76 -11.63 3.40 2.51
N ASN A 77 -10.46 4.04 2.37
CA ASN A 77 -9.40 3.60 1.47
C ASN A 77 -8.88 2.21 1.83
N LEU A 78 -8.61 1.96 3.13
CA LEU A 78 -8.18 0.65 3.64
C LEU A 78 -9.22 -0.43 3.39
N ALA A 79 -10.49 -0.16 3.72
CA ALA A 79 -11.58 -1.13 3.55
C ALA A 79 -11.81 -1.46 2.07
N TYR A 80 -11.75 -0.46 1.18
CA TYR A 80 -11.88 -0.67 -0.26
C TYR A 80 -10.70 -1.47 -0.82
N ALA A 81 -9.46 -1.10 -0.48
CA ALA A 81 -8.29 -1.82 -0.96
C ALA A 81 -8.31 -3.29 -0.52
N LEU A 82 -8.66 -3.54 0.76
CA LEU A 82 -8.77 -4.91 1.27
C LEU A 82 -9.90 -5.68 0.59
N ASP A 83 -11.07 -5.08 0.31
CA ASP A 83 -12.14 -5.69 -0.45
C ASP A 83 -11.66 -6.13 -1.84
N GLN A 84 -10.94 -5.26 -2.56
CA GLN A 84 -10.40 -5.59 -3.88
C GLN A 84 -9.36 -6.73 -3.81
N ILE A 85 -8.47 -6.69 -2.82
CA ILE A 85 -7.49 -7.77 -2.58
C ILE A 85 -8.18 -9.10 -2.35
N LEU A 86 -9.21 -9.13 -1.50
CA LEU A 86 -9.94 -10.37 -1.21
C LEU A 86 -10.64 -10.92 -2.45
N ARG A 87 -11.21 -10.06 -3.29
CA ARG A 87 -11.84 -10.48 -4.55
C ARG A 87 -10.82 -11.01 -5.55
N LEU A 88 -9.64 -10.39 -5.66
CA LEU A 88 -8.54 -10.87 -6.50
C LEU A 88 -8.02 -12.24 -6.03
N LEU A 89 -7.93 -12.46 -4.72
CA LEU A 89 -7.45 -13.70 -4.11
C LEU A 89 -8.51 -14.82 -4.10
N HIS A 90 -9.79 -14.48 -4.21
CA HIS A 90 -10.87 -15.45 -4.00
C HIS A 90 -10.81 -16.69 -4.89
N PRO A 91 -10.47 -16.60 -6.19
CA PRO A 91 -10.33 -17.79 -7.03
C PRO A 91 -9.29 -18.79 -6.54
N VAL A 92 -8.27 -18.32 -5.80
CA VAL A 92 -7.15 -19.14 -5.29
C VAL A 92 -7.37 -19.59 -3.85
N MET A 93 -8.00 -18.75 -3.03
CA MET A 93 -8.18 -18.96 -1.58
C MET A 93 -9.64 -18.72 -1.14
N PRO A 94 -10.63 -19.49 -1.64
CA PRO A 94 -12.05 -19.15 -1.49
C PRO A 94 -12.52 -19.09 -0.03
N PHE A 95 -12.10 -20.00 0.83
CA PHE A 95 -12.63 -20.09 2.19
C PHE A 95 -12.19 -18.93 3.10
N VAL A 96 -10.90 -18.59 3.07
CA VAL A 96 -10.37 -17.51 3.92
C VAL A 96 -10.83 -16.15 3.44
N THR A 97 -10.89 -15.93 2.13
CA THR A 97 -11.34 -14.65 1.56
C THR A 97 -12.82 -14.43 1.80
N GLU A 98 -13.67 -15.45 1.69
CA GLU A 98 -15.09 -15.37 2.06
C GLU A 98 -15.24 -14.94 3.54
N LYS A 99 -14.55 -15.65 4.44
CA LYS A 99 -14.66 -15.37 5.88
C LYS A 99 -14.21 -13.94 6.23
N LEU A 100 -13.13 -13.46 5.62
CA LEU A 100 -12.63 -12.11 5.87
C LEU A 100 -13.54 -11.05 5.23
N TRP A 101 -14.03 -11.30 4.03
CA TRP A 101 -14.91 -10.38 3.32
C TRP A 101 -16.24 -10.16 4.04
N LEU A 102 -16.81 -11.22 4.62
CA LEU A 102 -18.02 -11.12 5.45
C LEU A 102 -17.84 -10.29 6.71
N ALA A 103 -16.61 -10.08 7.16
CA ALA A 103 -16.30 -9.20 8.29
C ALA A 103 -16.10 -7.71 7.90
N LEU A 104 -15.98 -7.43 6.60
CA LEU A 104 -15.85 -6.06 6.09
C LEU A 104 -17.24 -5.47 5.78
N PRO A 105 -17.36 -4.13 5.67
CA PRO A 105 -18.53 -3.53 5.04
C PRO A 105 -18.66 -4.00 3.60
N HIS A 106 -19.69 -4.75 3.27
CA HIS A 106 -19.90 -5.34 1.95
C HIS A 106 -21.37 -5.24 1.53
N ALA A 107 -21.62 -5.45 0.23
CA ALA A 107 -22.94 -5.62 -0.34
C ALA A 107 -23.05 -7.04 -0.94
N GLY A 108 -24.20 -7.69 -0.76
CA GLY A 108 -24.42 -9.07 -1.20
C GLY A 108 -24.23 -10.08 -0.07
N GLN A 109 -24.49 -11.35 -0.40
CA GLN A 109 -24.48 -12.44 0.59
C GLN A 109 -23.14 -13.21 0.62
N SER A 110 -22.38 -13.14 -0.45
CA SER A 110 -21.13 -13.88 -0.61
C SER A 110 -20.21 -13.16 -1.61
N ILE A 111 -18.89 -13.21 -1.38
CA ILE A 111 -17.87 -12.71 -2.29
C ILE A 111 -17.90 -13.44 -3.65
N VAL A 112 -18.36 -14.69 -3.68
CA VAL A 112 -18.51 -15.49 -4.91
C VAL A 112 -19.38 -14.78 -5.96
N THR A 113 -20.40 -14.05 -5.51
CA THR A 113 -21.32 -13.31 -6.40
C THR A 113 -20.92 -11.85 -6.61
N ALA A 114 -19.86 -11.39 -5.94
CA ALA A 114 -19.34 -10.05 -6.11
C ALA A 114 -18.60 -9.91 -7.44
N SER A 115 -18.69 -8.73 -8.06
CA SER A 115 -17.97 -8.46 -9.32
C SER A 115 -16.46 -8.59 -9.12
N TYR A 116 -15.76 -9.21 -10.06
CA TYR A 116 -14.32 -9.25 -10.08
C TYR A 116 -13.74 -7.82 -10.22
N PRO A 117 -12.60 -7.49 -9.59
CA PRO A 117 -12.00 -6.18 -9.69
C PRO A 117 -11.71 -5.77 -11.14
N VAL A 118 -11.99 -4.52 -11.44
CA VAL A 118 -11.70 -3.89 -12.74
C VAL A 118 -10.83 -2.66 -12.51
N ALA A 119 -9.81 -2.48 -13.35
CA ALA A 119 -8.95 -1.31 -13.29
C ALA A 119 -9.77 -0.02 -13.51
N ASN A 120 -9.37 1.05 -12.79
CA ASN A 120 -10.01 2.35 -12.84
C ASN A 120 -8.98 3.42 -13.20
N ASP A 121 -9.11 4.04 -14.37
CA ASP A 121 -8.16 5.03 -14.88
C ASP A 121 -8.01 6.25 -13.94
N ALA A 122 -9.03 6.54 -13.11
CA ALA A 122 -8.94 7.60 -12.11
C ALA A 122 -7.88 7.34 -11.00
N PHE A 123 -7.40 6.11 -10.90
CA PHE A 123 -6.36 5.71 -9.95
C PHE A 123 -4.95 5.67 -10.56
N GLU A 124 -4.80 5.94 -11.84
CA GLU A 124 -3.48 5.99 -12.49
C GLU A 124 -2.69 7.21 -12.01
N ASN A 125 -1.49 6.97 -11.48
CA ASN A 125 -0.60 8.04 -11.00
C ASN A 125 0.85 7.58 -10.98
N SER A 126 1.53 7.60 -12.11
CA SER A 126 2.94 7.20 -12.21
C SER A 126 3.86 8.10 -11.38
N ALA A 127 3.58 9.39 -11.30
CA ALA A 127 4.38 10.33 -10.51
C ALA A 127 4.34 9.99 -9.00
N ALA A 128 3.18 9.56 -8.49
CA ALA A 128 3.07 9.11 -7.09
C ALA A 128 3.82 7.79 -6.86
N VAL A 129 3.84 6.90 -7.86
CA VAL A 129 4.61 5.64 -7.79
C VAL A 129 6.10 5.95 -7.72
N ASP A 130 6.63 6.76 -8.63
CA ASP A 130 8.06 7.12 -8.66
C ASP A 130 8.50 7.83 -7.37
N ALA A 131 7.67 8.75 -6.87
CA ALA A 131 7.92 9.47 -5.63
C ALA A 131 7.98 8.53 -4.43
N MET A 132 6.98 7.65 -4.27
CA MET A 132 6.89 6.74 -3.14
C MET A 132 7.98 5.66 -3.20
N ASP A 133 8.30 5.14 -4.38
CA ASP A 133 9.39 4.16 -4.56
C ASP A 133 10.74 4.77 -4.13
N SER A 134 10.97 6.06 -4.41
CA SER A 134 12.16 6.79 -3.95
C SER A 134 12.20 6.91 -2.41
N ILE A 135 11.06 7.21 -1.78
CA ILE A 135 10.93 7.27 -0.32
C ILE A 135 11.18 5.89 0.30
N ILE A 136 10.56 4.86 -0.24
CA ILE A 136 10.73 3.48 0.24
C ILE A 136 12.18 3.02 0.11
N ALA A 137 12.84 3.35 -1.01
CA ALA A 137 14.26 3.03 -1.22
C ALA A 137 15.15 3.72 -0.17
N LEU A 138 14.88 4.99 0.14
CA LEU A 138 15.59 5.71 1.20
C LEU A 138 15.40 5.04 2.57
N ILE A 139 14.15 4.75 2.95
CA ILE A 139 13.84 4.12 4.24
C ILE A 139 14.52 2.75 4.37
N ARG A 140 14.45 1.93 3.33
CA ARG A 140 15.14 0.62 3.29
C ARG A 140 16.65 0.77 3.43
N GLY A 141 17.25 1.75 2.73
CA GLY A 141 18.68 2.04 2.82
C GLY A 141 19.09 2.43 4.24
N VAL A 142 18.35 3.32 4.88
CA VAL A 142 18.62 3.74 6.28
C VAL A 142 18.48 2.57 7.24
N ARG A 143 17.44 1.75 7.11
CA ARG A 143 17.23 0.56 7.96
C ARG A 143 18.37 -0.45 7.78
N SER A 144 18.82 -0.69 6.55
CA SER A 144 19.97 -1.58 6.29
C SER A 144 21.25 -1.07 6.94
N ILE A 145 21.58 0.21 6.77
CA ILE A 145 22.77 0.83 7.38
C ILE A 145 22.72 0.72 8.91
N ARG A 146 21.56 0.98 9.53
CA ARG A 146 21.37 0.84 10.98
C ARG A 146 21.59 -0.58 11.46
N LYS A 147 21.06 -1.56 10.72
CA LYS A 147 21.24 -2.99 11.02
C LYS A 147 22.70 -3.39 10.93
N ASP A 148 23.39 -3.00 9.86
CA ASP A 148 24.80 -3.33 9.63
C ASP A 148 25.73 -2.67 10.67
N ALA A 149 25.36 -1.47 11.14
CA ALA A 149 26.06 -0.77 12.22
C ALA A 149 25.73 -1.31 13.61
N GLY A 150 24.83 -2.28 13.75
CA GLY A 150 24.38 -2.80 15.05
C GLY A 150 23.70 -1.76 15.95
N ALA A 151 23.17 -0.67 15.36
CA ALA A 151 22.54 0.40 16.12
C ALA A 151 21.18 -0.05 16.67
N PRO A 152 20.95 0.01 18.01
CA PRO A 152 19.65 -0.32 18.58
C PRO A 152 18.52 0.55 17.99
N LEU A 153 17.33 -0.03 17.81
CA LEU A 153 16.18 0.67 17.21
C LEU A 153 15.81 1.99 17.93
N LYS A 154 16.01 2.04 19.25
CA LYS A 154 15.72 3.23 20.07
C LYS A 154 16.82 4.30 20.02
N THR A 155 17.97 4.01 19.42
CA THR A 155 19.08 4.97 19.34
C THR A 155 18.77 6.02 18.28
N LYS A 156 18.78 7.30 18.69
CA LYS A 156 18.72 8.42 17.74
C LYS A 156 20.02 8.45 16.94
N VAL A 157 19.90 8.58 15.63
CA VAL A 157 21.05 8.71 14.72
C VAL A 157 20.83 9.91 13.82
N ASP A 158 21.89 10.63 13.53
CA ASP A 158 21.85 11.70 12.53
C ASP A 158 22.00 11.06 11.14
N ILE A 159 21.12 11.45 10.23
CA ILE A 159 21.10 10.93 8.87
C ILE A 159 21.37 12.09 7.92
N ILE A 160 22.41 11.94 7.09
CA ILE A 160 22.72 12.87 6.02
C ILE A 160 22.35 12.19 4.69
N VAL A 161 21.33 12.74 4.02
CA VAL A 161 20.90 12.26 2.70
C VAL A 161 21.49 13.14 1.62
N LYS A 162 22.36 12.57 0.78
CA LYS A 162 22.88 13.25 -0.40
C LYS A 162 22.02 12.89 -1.61
N LEU A 163 21.28 13.83 -2.12
CA LEU A 163 20.46 13.66 -3.32
C LEU A 163 21.35 13.79 -4.57
N THR A 164 21.28 12.80 -5.44
CA THR A 164 21.93 12.84 -6.76
C THR A 164 21.03 13.50 -7.80
N ASP A 165 19.71 13.40 -7.61
CA ASP A 165 18.69 14.05 -8.43
C ASP A 165 18.01 15.19 -7.64
N PRO A 166 18.19 16.47 -8.06
CA PRO A 166 17.55 17.60 -7.42
C PRO A 166 16.01 17.56 -7.44
N ALA A 167 15.42 16.84 -8.40
CA ALA A 167 13.96 16.71 -8.50
C ALA A 167 13.32 15.95 -7.31
N LEU A 168 14.10 15.13 -6.63
CA LEU A 168 13.66 14.39 -5.43
C LEU A 168 13.59 15.27 -4.18
N LYS A 169 14.25 16.45 -4.19
CA LYS A 169 14.33 17.30 -2.99
C LYS A 169 12.95 17.71 -2.46
N PRO A 170 12.05 18.30 -3.26
CA PRO A 170 10.72 18.67 -2.76
C PRO A 170 9.93 17.46 -2.27
N ILE A 171 10.06 16.29 -2.91
CA ILE A 171 9.36 15.07 -2.50
C ILE A 171 9.78 14.66 -1.08
N PHE A 172 11.08 14.72 -0.77
CA PHE A 172 11.58 14.37 0.57
C PHE A 172 11.27 15.46 1.61
N GLU A 173 11.33 16.74 1.24
CA GLU A 173 11.01 17.85 2.15
C GLU A 173 9.52 17.85 2.52
N ASP A 174 8.63 17.67 1.54
CA ASP A 174 7.17 17.65 1.75
C ASP A 174 6.70 16.41 2.56
N ASN A 175 7.49 15.33 2.57
CA ASN A 175 7.16 14.09 3.27
C ASN A 175 8.13 13.78 4.42
N PHE A 176 8.85 14.77 4.96
CA PHE A 176 9.94 14.57 5.91
C PHE A 176 9.49 13.91 7.21
N ASP A 177 8.42 14.40 7.83
CA ASP A 177 7.90 13.83 9.07
C ASP A 177 7.41 12.40 8.88
N PHE A 178 6.74 12.14 7.79
CA PHE A 178 6.32 10.81 7.37
C PHE A 178 7.51 9.84 7.19
N ILE A 179 8.59 10.27 6.53
CA ILE A 179 9.81 9.48 6.36
C ILE A 179 10.45 9.17 7.71
N LEU A 180 10.54 10.17 8.61
CA LEU A 180 11.09 9.97 9.94
C LEU A 180 10.27 9.00 10.77
N SER A 181 8.95 9.05 10.70
CA SER A 181 8.07 8.13 11.41
C SER A 181 8.34 6.67 11.01
N LEU A 182 8.52 6.42 9.72
CA LEU A 182 8.78 5.08 9.18
C LEU A 182 10.20 4.55 9.41
N ILE A 183 11.19 5.44 9.53
CA ILE A 183 12.57 5.04 9.87
C ILE A 183 12.65 4.47 11.29
N HIS A 184 11.81 4.94 12.21
CA HIS A 184 11.78 4.54 13.61
C HIS A 184 10.89 3.33 13.92
N ILE A 185 10.06 2.89 12.97
CA ILE A 185 9.21 1.71 13.16
C ILE A 185 10.07 0.44 13.05
N SER A 186 9.98 -0.41 14.09
CA SER A 186 10.56 -1.75 14.08
C SER A 186 9.90 -2.59 12.97
N GLU A 187 10.70 -3.36 12.23
CA GLU A 187 10.13 -4.40 11.38
C GLU A 187 9.20 -5.29 12.22
N PRO A 188 8.02 -5.67 11.71
CA PRO A 188 7.24 -6.71 12.35
C PRO A 188 8.07 -8.00 12.35
N THR A 189 8.24 -8.57 13.53
CA THR A 189 8.86 -9.90 13.74
C THR A 189 7.97 -10.99 13.19
#